data_dcb30898b58322bfc4b5f8235c6b3433
#
_entry.id   dcb30898b58322bfc4b5f8235c6b3433
#
_cell.length_a   1.000
_cell.length_b   1.000
_cell.length_c   1.000
_cell.angle_alpha   90.00
_cell.angle_beta   90.00
_cell.angle_gamma   90.00
#
_symmetry.space_group_name_H-M   'P 1'
#
loop_
_entity.id
_entity.type
_entity.pdbx_description
1 polymer ?
#
loop_
_entity_poly.entity_id
_entity_poly.type
_entity_poly.pdbx_seq_one_letter_code
_entity_poly.pdbx_strand_id
1 'polypeptide(L)'
;IKLAKSERENAWREMAKQVAHEIKNPLTPMRLTIQSFQKNFNLENKNVNLKVDEFSKSLIQQIDVMSSIAGAFSDFAKMPEQKKELLNLNKLIDTALDIFDKELINFSFDSDEVLANLDKSQLIRVLTNLVKNAIQSVPKGRDPIVDVYLSSTTTHAIIKISDNGSGIDEENKLKIFEPRFTTKSSGMGLGLSIISNIVKSFGGSIEFETKMNIGTTFTITLPKN
;
A
#
# COMPACT_ATOMS: atom_id res chain seq x y z
N ILE A 1 18.16 -16.36 18.08
CA ILE A 1 18.90 -15.74 16.95
C ILE A 1 18.92 -16.68 15.72
N LYS A 2 19.23 -18.00 15.84
CA LYS A 2 19.20 -18.93 14.68
C LYS A 2 17.82 -19.15 14.08
N LEU A 3 16.77 -19.22 14.89
CA LEU A 3 15.38 -19.43 14.44
C LEU A 3 14.88 -18.24 13.60
N ALA A 4 15.07 -17.03 14.09
CA ALA A 4 14.67 -15.79 13.39
C ALA A 4 15.42 -15.61 12.05
N LYS A 5 16.70 -16.05 11.97
CA LYS A 5 17.46 -16.04 10.72
C LYS A 5 16.90 -17.03 9.70
N SER A 6 16.54 -18.24 10.16
CA SER A 6 15.96 -19.29 9.30
C SER A 6 14.56 -18.89 8.78
N GLU A 7 13.71 -18.30 9.62
CA GLU A 7 12.39 -17.78 9.21
C GLU A 7 12.54 -16.66 8.17
N ARG A 8 13.50 -15.75 8.35
CA ARG A 8 13.81 -14.69 7.40
C ARG A 8 14.31 -15.22 6.05
N GLU A 9 15.18 -16.25 6.06
CA GLU A 9 15.67 -16.89 4.83
C GLU A 9 14.55 -17.61 4.07
N ASN A 10 13.63 -18.26 4.76
CA ASN A 10 12.48 -18.92 4.15
C ASN A 10 11.51 -17.90 3.56
N ALA A 11 11.18 -16.85 4.29
CA ALA A 11 10.35 -15.74 3.79
C ALA A 11 10.98 -15.09 2.54
N TRP A 12 12.32 -14.91 2.52
CA TRP A 12 13.05 -14.40 1.37
C TRP A 12 12.94 -15.31 0.14
N ARG A 13 13.11 -16.64 0.31
CA ARG A 13 13.00 -17.60 -0.80
C ARG A 13 11.60 -17.64 -1.38
N GLU A 14 10.58 -17.61 -0.55
CA GLU A 14 9.20 -17.57 -1.00
C GLU A 14 8.88 -16.28 -1.75
N MET A 15 9.35 -15.13 -1.23
CA MET A 15 9.21 -13.84 -1.87
C MET A 15 9.90 -13.78 -3.24
N ALA A 16 11.16 -14.27 -3.34
CA ALA A 16 11.88 -14.30 -4.61
C ALA A 16 11.15 -15.15 -5.67
N LYS A 17 10.61 -16.30 -5.28
CA LYS A 17 9.81 -17.16 -6.15
C LYS A 17 8.53 -16.45 -6.60
N GLN A 18 7.90 -15.73 -5.69
CA GLN A 18 6.69 -14.97 -5.98
C GLN A 18 6.97 -13.82 -6.95
N VAL A 19 8.00 -13.00 -6.69
CA VAL A 19 8.39 -11.89 -7.58
C VAL A 19 8.66 -12.40 -8.99
N ALA A 20 9.32 -13.53 -9.14
CA ALA A 20 9.54 -14.14 -10.45
C ALA A 20 8.22 -14.49 -11.16
N HIS A 21 7.23 -15.02 -10.44
CA HIS A 21 5.89 -15.28 -10.98
C HIS A 21 5.14 -13.98 -11.33
N GLU A 22 5.16 -13.01 -10.43
CA GLU A 22 4.49 -11.72 -10.62
C GLU A 22 5.08 -10.90 -11.77
N ILE A 23 6.40 -10.96 -12.00
CA ILE A 23 7.05 -10.37 -13.17
C ILE A 23 6.63 -11.08 -14.46
N LYS A 24 6.47 -12.41 -14.43
CA LYS A 24 6.07 -13.19 -15.61
C LYS A 24 4.64 -12.87 -16.07
N ASN A 25 3.76 -12.51 -15.13
CA ASN A 25 2.36 -12.20 -15.41
C ASN A 25 2.18 -10.99 -16.35
N PRO A 26 2.78 -9.81 -16.15
CA PRO A 26 2.69 -8.70 -17.08
C PRO A 26 3.52 -8.91 -18.35
N LEU A 27 4.63 -9.66 -18.30
CA LEU A 27 5.48 -9.93 -19.49
C LEU A 27 4.73 -10.74 -20.55
N THR A 28 3.88 -11.67 -20.16
CA THR A 28 3.13 -12.50 -21.14
C THR A 28 2.14 -11.67 -21.96
N PRO A 29 1.23 -10.86 -21.36
CA PRO A 29 0.37 -9.98 -22.14
C PRO A 29 1.14 -8.93 -22.92
N MET A 30 2.23 -8.33 -22.39
CA MET A 30 3.09 -7.42 -23.15
C MET A 30 3.58 -8.06 -24.44
N ARG A 31 4.14 -9.26 -24.35
CA ARG A 31 4.62 -10.01 -25.52
C ARG A 31 3.51 -10.25 -26.53
N LEU A 32 2.33 -10.69 -26.07
CA LEU A 32 1.18 -10.93 -26.95
C LEU A 32 0.69 -9.63 -27.61
N THR A 33 0.65 -8.53 -26.87
CA THR A 33 0.27 -7.21 -27.40
C THR A 33 1.24 -6.76 -28.49
N ILE A 34 2.56 -6.91 -28.26
CA ILE A 34 3.59 -6.59 -29.27
C ILE A 34 3.43 -7.48 -30.50
N GLN A 35 3.29 -8.79 -30.34
CA GLN A 35 3.13 -9.73 -31.46
C GLN A 35 1.84 -9.45 -32.25
N SER A 36 0.74 -9.16 -31.58
CA SER A 36 -0.52 -8.79 -32.22
C SER A 36 -0.39 -7.48 -33.00
N PHE A 37 0.28 -6.47 -32.41
CA PHE A 37 0.53 -5.20 -33.08
C PHE A 37 1.38 -5.40 -34.33
N GLN A 38 2.52 -6.12 -34.24
CA GLN A 38 3.39 -6.42 -35.40
C GLN A 38 2.65 -7.13 -36.53
N LYS A 39 1.76 -8.09 -36.17
CA LYS A 39 1.01 -8.86 -37.17
C LYS A 39 -0.08 -8.04 -37.85
N ASN A 40 -0.71 -7.13 -37.14
CA ASN A 40 -1.91 -6.40 -37.61
C ASN A 40 -1.64 -4.94 -37.96
N PHE A 41 -0.38 -4.49 -37.82
CA PHE A 41 -0.03 -3.10 -38.10
C PHE A 41 -0.05 -2.83 -39.63
N ASN A 42 -0.91 -1.88 -40.02
CA ASN A 42 -0.98 -1.41 -41.41
C ASN A 42 -1.05 0.12 -41.40
N LEU A 43 -0.08 0.76 -42.05
CA LEU A 43 0.05 2.22 -42.17
C LEU A 43 -1.10 2.86 -42.98
N GLU A 44 -1.74 2.12 -43.87
CA GLU A 44 -2.86 2.61 -44.69
C GLU A 44 -4.19 2.65 -43.90
N ASN A 45 -4.21 2.14 -42.68
CA ASN A 45 -5.42 2.13 -41.86
C ASN A 45 -5.71 3.53 -41.33
N LYS A 46 -6.90 4.08 -41.65
CA LYS A 46 -7.35 5.42 -41.21
C LYS A 46 -7.30 5.61 -39.69
N ASN A 47 -7.27 4.54 -38.90
CA ASN A 47 -7.26 4.56 -37.42
C ASN A 47 -5.88 4.17 -36.85
N VAL A 48 -4.79 4.30 -37.61
CA VAL A 48 -3.44 3.94 -37.16
C VAL A 48 -3.06 4.62 -35.85
N ASN A 49 -3.30 5.93 -35.74
CA ASN A 49 -2.96 6.68 -34.52
C ASN A 49 -3.71 6.18 -33.27
N LEU A 50 -4.99 5.83 -33.43
CA LEU A 50 -5.77 5.26 -32.34
C LEU A 50 -5.21 3.90 -31.88
N LYS A 51 -4.85 3.04 -32.84
CA LYS A 51 -4.26 1.73 -32.53
C LYS A 51 -2.89 1.85 -31.86
N VAL A 52 -2.07 2.82 -32.29
CA VAL A 52 -0.78 3.10 -31.63
C VAL A 52 -0.98 3.62 -30.21
N ASP A 53 -1.97 4.48 -29.99
CA ASP A 53 -2.29 5.00 -28.64
C ASP A 53 -2.78 3.89 -27.70
N GLU A 54 -3.72 3.05 -28.15
CA GLU A 54 -4.20 1.88 -27.39
C GLU A 54 -3.07 0.89 -27.06
N PHE A 55 -2.21 0.60 -28.04
CA PHE A 55 -1.03 -0.24 -27.87
C PHE A 55 -0.07 0.33 -26.83
N SER A 56 0.25 1.62 -26.94
CA SER A 56 1.15 2.32 -26.03
C SER A 56 0.58 2.36 -24.60
N LYS A 57 -0.69 2.68 -24.44
CA LYS A 57 -1.39 2.67 -23.15
C LYS A 57 -1.35 1.29 -22.49
N SER A 58 -1.60 0.24 -23.28
CA SER A 58 -1.55 -1.13 -22.76
C SER A 58 -0.15 -1.51 -22.28
N LEU A 59 0.91 -1.15 -22.99
CA LEU A 59 2.29 -1.42 -22.59
C LEU A 59 2.68 -0.63 -21.35
N ILE A 60 2.36 0.67 -21.31
CA ILE A 60 2.65 1.54 -20.16
C ILE A 60 1.99 0.96 -18.90
N GLN A 61 0.73 0.54 -18.98
CA GLN A 61 0.04 -0.08 -17.86
C GLN A 61 0.78 -1.33 -17.33
N GLN A 62 1.32 -2.18 -18.22
CA GLN A 62 2.07 -3.36 -17.79
C GLN A 62 3.43 -2.99 -17.19
N ILE A 63 4.09 -1.95 -17.70
CA ILE A 63 5.34 -1.41 -17.15
C ILE A 63 5.11 -0.86 -15.74
N ASP A 64 4.01 -0.13 -15.52
CA ASP A 64 3.65 0.41 -14.22
C ASP A 64 3.41 -0.71 -13.19
N VAL A 65 2.77 -1.81 -13.62
CA VAL A 65 2.62 -3.03 -12.79
C VAL A 65 3.99 -3.61 -12.43
N MET A 66 4.91 -3.75 -13.41
CA MET A 66 6.26 -4.27 -13.14
C MET A 66 7.06 -3.35 -12.22
N SER A 67 6.98 -2.04 -12.40
CA SER A 67 7.63 -1.05 -11.53
C SER A 67 7.11 -1.13 -10.10
N SER A 68 5.81 -1.34 -9.93
CA SER A 68 5.17 -1.56 -8.63
C SER A 68 5.68 -2.84 -7.95
N ILE A 69 5.83 -3.95 -8.72
CA ILE A 69 6.39 -5.23 -8.23
C ILE A 69 7.84 -5.04 -7.78
N ALA A 70 8.67 -4.41 -8.61
CA ALA A 70 10.07 -4.16 -8.30
C ALA A 70 10.23 -3.26 -7.06
N GLY A 71 9.39 -2.22 -6.93
CA GLY A 71 9.34 -1.35 -5.77
C GLY A 71 9.03 -2.11 -4.48
N ALA A 72 7.97 -2.92 -4.47
CA ALA A 72 7.60 -3.69 -3.29
C ALA A 72 8.62 -4.77 -2.92
N PHE A 73 9.26 -5.39 -3.91
CA PHE A 73 10.37 -6.31 -3.66
C PHE A 73 11.59 -5.59 -3.08
N SER A 74 11.96 -4.44 -3.64
CA SER A 74 13.04 -3.60 -3.10
C SER A 74 12.77 -3.20 -1.66
N ASP A 75 11.55 -2.85 -1.36
CA ASP A 75 11.10 -2.49 -0.03
C ASP A 75 11.13 -3.65 0.96
N PHE A 76 10.78 -4.85 0.51
CA PHE A 76 10.91 -6.07 1.31
C PHE A 76 12.38 -6.45 1.51
N ALA A 77 13.20 -6.33 0.46
CA ALA A 77 14.62 -6.63 0.50
C ALA A 77 15.43 -5.72 1.43
N LYS A 78 14.99 -4.46 1.49
CA LYS A 78 15.59 -3.40 2.29
C LYS A 78 14.90 -3.25 3.66
N MET A 79 14.48 -4.32 4.36
CA MET A 79 14.14 -4.15 5.78
C MET A 79 15.40 -3.79 6.55
N PRO A 80 15.76 -2.49 6.68
CA PRO A 80 16.94 -2.08 7.43
C PRO A 80 16.69 -2.35 8.91
N GLU A 81 17.78 -2.48 9.65
CA GLU A 81 17.72 -2.36 11.12
C GLU A 81 16.98 -1.05 11.45
N GLN A 82 15.99 -1.14 12.33
CA GLN A 82 15.20 0.02 12.73
C GLN A 82 16.10 1.10 13.30
N LYS A 83 16.04 2.28 12.74
CA LYS A 83 16.66 3.48 13.31
C LYS A 83 15.61 4.23 14.12
N LYS A 84 15.44 3.81 15.37
CA LYS A 84 14.49 4.47 16.27
C LYS A 84 15.03 5.85 16.67
N GLU A 85 14.17 6.84 16.61
CA GLU A 85 14.40 8.20 17.07
C GLU A 85 13.15 8.76 17.74
N LEU A 86 13.29 9.72 18.64
CA LEU A 86 12.15 10.37 19.28
C LEU A 86 11.46 11.28 18.27
N LEU A 87 10.23 10.91 17.92
CA LEU A 87 9.43 11.59 16.91
C LEU A 87 8.25 12.33 17.53
N ASN A 88 7.98 13.54 17.05
CA ASN A 88 6.71 14.21 17.24
C ASN A 88 5.74 13.71 16.16
N LEU A 89 4.76 12.90 16.56
CA LEU A 89 3.84 12.22 15.63
C LEU A 89 2.90 13.21 14.94
N ASN A 90 2.49 14.29 15.58
CA ASN A 90 1.64 15.34 14.97
C ASN A 90 2.32 15.90 13.73
N LYS A 91 3.58 16.34 13.86
CA LYS A 91 4.37 16.91 12.76
C LYS A 91 4.70 15.86 11.70
N LEU A 92 4.99 14.64 12.13
CA LEU A 92 5.33 13.56 11.19
C LEU A 92 4.14 13.15 10.33
N ILE A 93 2.96 13.02 10.92
CA ILE A 93 1.73 12.68 10.20
C ILE A 93 1.40 13.81 9.22
N ASP A 94 1.40 15.05 9.65
CA ASP A 94 1.17 16.21 8.80
C ASP A 94 2.10 16.19 7.57
N THR A 95 3.42 16.06 7.81
CA THR A 95 4.41 15.92 6.72
C THR A 95 4.16 14.72 5.80
N ALA A 96 3.74 13.58 6.34
CA ALA A 96 3.45 12.39 5.54
C ALA A 96 2.21 12.57 4.66
N LEU A 97 1.29 13.42 5.09
CA LEU A 97 0.04 13.72 4.35
C LEU A 97 0.24 14.79 3.27
N ASP A 98 1.30 15.60 3.31
CA ASP A 98 1.59 16.65 2.32
C ASP A 98 1.75 16.15 0.87
N ILE A 99 2.01 14.85 0.66
CA ILE A 99 2.12 14.25 -0.67
C ILE A 99 0.75 13.98 -1.34
N PHE A 100 -0.32 14.13 -0.59
CA PHE A 100 -1.69 13.91 -1.07
C PHE A 100 -2.42 15.24 -1.25
N ASP A 101 -3.50 15.20 -2.01
CA ASP A 101 -4.39 16.35 -2.14
C ASP A 101 -5.06 16.64 -0.79
N LYS A 102 -4.86 17.87 -0.30
CA LYS A 102 -5.37 18.31 1.01
C LYS A 102 -6.91 18.39 1.06
N GLU A 103 -7.57 18.50 -0.09
CA GLU A 103 -9.03 18.50 -0.15
C GLU A 103 -9.64 17.12 0.16
N LEU A 104 -8.83 16.06 0.04
CA LEU A 104 -9.27 14.67 0.28
C LEU A 104 -9.04 14.18 1.71
N ILE A 105 -8.24 14.91 2.52
CA ILE A 105 -7.76 14.42 3.81
C ILE A 105 -8.01 15.43 4.91
N ASN A 106 -8.69 14.98 5.96
CA ASN A 106 -8.85 15.73 7.20
C ASN A 106 -7.89 15.14 8.25
N PHE A 107 -7.00 15.96 8.79
CA PHE A 107 -6.14 15.55 9.91
C PHE A 107 -6.56 16.27 11.18
N SER A 108 -6.79 15.50 12.24
CA SER A 108 -7.15 16.00 13.57
C SER A 108 -6.46 15.20 14.68
N PHE A 109 -6.36 15.78 15.87
CA PHE A 109 -5.69 15.17 17.02
C PHE A 109 -6.29 15.68 18.33
N ASP A 110 -6.14 14.88 19.41
CA ASP A 110 -6.60 15.23 20.76
C ASP A 110 -5.50 15.87 21.63
N SER A 111 -4.24 15.83 21.21
CA SER A 111 -3.09 16.36 21.94
C SER A 111 -2.11 17.02 20.99
N ASP A 112 -1.65 18.22 21.33
CA ASP A 112 -0.74 19.01 20.50
C ASP A 112 0.66 18.41 20.35
N GLU A 113 1.04 17.51 21.27
CA GLU A 113 2.33 16.84 21.21
C GLU A 113 2.25 15.38 21.65
N VAL A 114 2.36 14.48 20.68
CA VAL A 114 2.47 13.05 20.91
C VAL A 114 3.86 12.58 20.51
N LEU A 115 4.69 12.22 21.49
CA LEU A 115 6.05 11.73 21.27
C LEU A 115 6.10 10.21 21.30
N ALA A 116 6.88 9.60 20.40
CA ALA A 116 7.13 8.17 20.37
C ALA A 116 8.52 7.85 19.80
N ASN A 117 9.14 6.76 20.27
CA ASN A 117 10.47 6.34 19.83
C ASN A 117 10.37 5.30 18.72
N LEU A 118 10.32 5.73 17.47
CA LEU A 118 10.00 4.90 16.30
C LEU A 118 10.94 5.20 15.13
N ASP A 119 10.95 4.33 14.11
CA ASP A 119 11.63 4.60 12.85
C ASP A 119 10.76 5.49 11.95
N LYS A 120 11.26 6.70 11.67
CA LYS A 120 10.58 7.72 10.87
C LYS A 120 10.18 7.21 9.49
N SER A 121 11.12 6.57 8.79
CA SER A 121 10.90 6.14 7.41
C SER A 121 9.85 5.04 7.30
N GLN A 122 9.88 4.10 8.25
CA GLN A 122 8.90 3.02 8.30
C GLN A 122 7.51 3.52 8.69
N LEU A 123 7.42 4.49 9.62
CA LEU A 123 6.12 5.04 10.00
C LEU A 123 5.50 5.87 8.86
N ILE A 124 6.28 6.71 8.16
CA ILE A 124 5.81 7.41 6.95
C ILE A 124 5.28 6.40 5.93
N ARG A 125 5.99 5.30 5.72
CA ARG A 125 5.56 4.24 4.80
C ARG A 125 4.23 3.60 5.20
N VAL A 126 4.02 3.34 6.49
CA VAL A 126 2.74 2.82 7.00
C VAL A 126 1.61 3.80 6.70
N LEU A 127 1.79 5.07 7.06
CA LEU A 127 0.78 6.13 6.88
C LEU A 127 0.43 6.31 5.40
N THR A 128 1.43 6.51 4.54
CA THR A 128 1.21 6.76 3.12
C THR A 128 0.54 5.58 2.40
N ASN A 129 0.86 4.35 2.78
CA ASN A 129 0.20 3.17 2.20
C ASN A 129 -1.26 3.05 2.66
N LEU A 130 -1.57 3.31 3.93
CA LEU A 130 -2.95 3.25 4.41
C LEU A 130 -3.80 4.36 3.79
N VAL A 131 -3.31 5.59 3.74
CA VAL A 131 -4.01 6.72 3.10
C VAL A 131 -4.22 6.45 1.60
N LYS A 132 -3.20 5.94 0.89
CA LYS A 132 -3.35 5.54 -0.51
C LYS A 132 -4.40 4.44 -0.68
N ASN A 133 -4.45 3.45 0.22
CA ASN A 133 -5.47 2.42 0.19
C ASN A 133 -6.86 2.98 0.45
N ALA A 134 -7.00 3.91 1.39
CA ALA A 134 -8.23 4.60 1.72
C ALA A 134 -8.79 5.36 0.50
N ILE A 135 -7.99 6.20 -0.15
CA ILE A 135 -8.38 6.93 -1.37
C ILE A 135 -8.78 5.96 -2.49
N GLN A 136 -8.02 4.89 -2.68
CA GLN A 136 -8.27 3.89 -3.73
C GLN A 136 -9.47 2.97 -3.46
N SER A 137 -9.97 2.91 -2.23
CA SER A 137 -11.14 2.11 -1.85
C SER A 137 -12.45 2.74 -2.30
N VAL A 138 -12.42 4.03 -2.65
CA VAL A 138 -13.62 4.80 -2.98
C VAL A 138 -14.06 4.50 -4.43
N PRO A 139 -15.31 4.12 -4.65
CA PRO A 139 -15.83 3.81 -5.97
C PRO A 139 -15.82 5.03 -6.90
N LYS A 140 -15.68 4.80 -8.22
CA LYS A 140 -15.79 5.85 -9.22
C LYS A 140 -17.15 6.58 -9.10
N GLY A 141 -17.10 7.91 -9.10
CA GLY A 141 -18.28 8.77 -8.96
C GLY A 141 -18.60 9.21 -7.54
N ARG A 142 -17.78 8.82 -6.56
CA ARG A 142 -17.79 9.35 -5.20
C ARG A 142 -16.46 10.05 -4.94
N ASP A 143 -16.49 11.22 -4.33
CA ASP A 143 -15.27 11.93 -3.93
C ASP A 143 -14.66 11.24 -2.70
N PRO A 144 -13.36 10.92 -2.73
CA PRO A 144 -12.68 10.35 -1.58
C PRO A 144 -12.67 11.33 -0.40
N ILE A 145 -12.98 10.80 0.77
CA ILE A 145 -12.83 11.50 2.05
C ILE A 145 -12.06 10.57 2.98
N VAL A 146 -10.92 11.03 3.47
CA VAL A 146 -10.07 10.28 4.38
C VAL A 146 -9.86 11.09 5.65
N ASP A 147 -10.32 10.56 6.78
CA ASP A 147 -10.11 11.16 8.08
C ASP A 147 -8.93 10.48 8.77
N VAL A 148 -7.91 11.25 9.13
CA VAL A 148 -6.76 10.80 9.93
C VAL A 148 -6.88 11.42 11.32
N TYR A 149 -6.90 10.59 12.35
CA TYR A 149 -7.03 11.04 13.73
C TYR A 149 -5.92 10.46 14.61
N LEU A 150 -5.21 11.34 15.31
CA LEU A 150 -4.17 10.97 16.27
C LEU A 150 -4.68 11.22 17.68
N SER A 151 -4.67 10.16 18.48
CA SER A 151 -4.93 10.24 19.93
C SER A 151 -3.81 9.56 20.70
N SER A 152 -3.77 9.79 22.01
CA SER A 152 -2.77 9.14 22.83
C SER A 152 -3.28 8.80 24.23
N THR A 153 -2.75 7.69 24.75
CA THR A 153 -2.82 7.33 26.16
C THR A 153 -1.48 7.63 26.84
N THR A 154 -1.34 7.31 28.11
CA THR A 154 -0.05 7.42 28.82
C THR A 154 1.06 6.60 28.17
N THR A 155 0.73 5.43 27.60
CA THR A 155 1.70 4.45 27.11
C THR A 155 1.69 4.26 25.61
N HIS A 156 0.62 4.62 24.90
CA HIS A 156 0.45 4.36 23.47
C HIS A 156 0.00 5.60 22.71
N ALA A 157 0.46 5.72 21.47
CA ALA A 157 -0.12 6.56 20.44
C ALA A 157 -1.09 5.72 19.59
N ILE A 158 -2.23 6.29 19.24
CA ILE A 158 -3.30 5.63 18.48
C ILE A 158 -3.57 6.47 17.23
N ILE A 159 -3.38 5.88 16.06
CA ILE A 159 -3.64 6.54 14.77
C ILE A 159 -4.81 5.83 14.10
N LYS A 160 -5.88 6.55 13.82
CA LYS A 160 -7.04 6.05 13.06
C LYS A 160 -7.02 6.66 11.67
N ILE A 161 -7.26 5.82 10.65
CA ILE A 161 -7.38 6.24 9.27
C ILE A 161 -8.70 5.66 8.76
N SER A 162 -9.66 6.54 8.50
CA SER A 162 -11.02 6.20 8.07
C SER A 162 -11.28 6.65 6.65
N ASP A 163 -11.93 5.84 5.85
CA ASP A 163 -12.34 6.15 4.48
C ASP A 163 -13.85 6.02 4.27
N ASN A 164 -14.37 6.68 3.24
CA ASN A 164 -15.75 6.55 2.77
C ASN A 164 -15.85 5.57 1.59
N GLY A 165 -15.00 4.56 1.55
CA GLY A 165 -14.90 3.60 0.45
C GLY A 165 -16.00 2.54 0.41
N SER A 166 -15.75 1.49 -0.38
CA SER A 166 -16.68 0.37 -0.55
C SER A 166 -16.81 -0.54 0.67
N GLY A 167 -15.90 -0.43 1.63
CA GLY A 167 -15.78 -1.39 2.73
C GLY A 167 -15.10 -2.71 2.28
N ILE A 168 -15.05 -3.67 3.19
CA ILE A 168 -14.43 -4.98 3.00
C ILE A 168 -15.47 -6.07 3.26
N ASP A 169 -15.62 -6.99 2.30
CA ASP A 169 -16.53 -8.13 2.39
C ASP A 169 -16.18 -9.06 3.56
N GLU A 170 -17.18 -9.67 4.17
CA GLU A 170 -17.01 -10.61 5.28
C GLU A 170 -16.02 -11.74 4.97
N GLU A 171 -16.09 -12.30 3.75
CA GLU A 171 -15.22 -13.39 3.29
C GLU A 171 -13.74 -12.95 3.21
N ASN A 172 -13.50 -11.65 3.06
CA ASN A 172 -12.18 -11.07 2.87
C ASN A 172 -11.56 -10.59 4.19
N LYS A 173 -12.36 -10.33 5.23
CA LYS A 173 -11.89 -9.77 6.50
C LYS A 173 -10.73 -10.54 7.11
N LEU A 174 -10.77 -11.86 7.08
CA LEU A 174 -9.71 -12.70 7.66
C LEU A 174 -8.42 -12.70 6.83
N LYS A 175 -8.50 -12.32 5.56
CA LYS A 175 -7.40 -12.46 4.59
C LYS A 175 -6.67 -11.16 4.28
N ILE A 176 -7.20 -9.98 4.66
CA ILE A 176 -6.65 -8.69 4.22
C ILE A 176 -5.20 -8.44 4.64
N PHE A 177 -4.73 -9.07 5.71
CA PHE A 177 -3.35 -9.01 6.16
C PHE A 177 -2.49 -10.18 5.66
N GLU A 178 -3.09 -11.16 4.99
CA GLU A 178 -2.33 -12.24 4.36
C GLU A 178 -1.52 -11.69 3.18
N PRO A 179 -0.27 -12.14 3.02
CA PRO A 179 0.49 -11.84 1.82
C PRO A 179 -0.26 -12.30 0.58
N ARG A 180 -0.28 -11.50 -0.48
CA ARG A 180 -0.94 -11.76 -1.78
C ARG A 180 -2.45 -11.50 -1.81
N PHE A 181 -3.06 -11.16 -0.71
CA PHE A 181 -4.49 -10.86 -0.75
C PHE A 181 -4.73 -9.49 -1.36
N THR A 182 -5.45 -9.44 -2.46
CA THR A 182 -5.88 -8.20 -3.11
C THR A 182 -7.20 -8.43 -3.86
N THR A 183 -8.08 -7.46 -3.75
CA THR A 183 -9.30 -7.35 -4.57
C THR A 183 -9.09 -6.42 -5.77
N LYS A 184 -7.91 -5.78 -5.88
CA LYS A 184 -7.57 -4.82 -6.93
C LYS A 184 -6.87 -5.53 -8.08
N SER A 185 -7.30 -5.27 -9.33
CA SER A 185 -6.73 -5.87 -10.54
C SER A 185 -5.24 -5.55 -10.78
N SER A 186 -4.73 -4.46 -10.19
CA SER A 186 -3.32 -4.03 -10.29
C SER A 186 -2.56 -4.08 -8.97
N GLY A 187 -3.14 -4.67 -7.92
CA GLY A 187 -2.54 -4.72 -6.59
C GLY A 187 -1.81 -6.03 -6.33
N MET A 188 -0.58 -5.98 -5.81
CA MET A 188 0.19 -7.18 -5.44
C MET A 188 -0.26 -7.86 -4.15
N GLY A 189 -1.22 -7.28 -3.43
CA GLY A 189 -1.65 -7.81 -2.13
C GLY A 189 -0.58 -7.80 -1.04
N LEU A 190 0.49 -7.02 -1.18
CA LEU A 190 1.59 -6.94 -0.22
C LEU A 190 1.48 -5.75 0.73
N GLY A 191 0.68 -4.74 0.39
CA GLY A 191 0.63 -3.48 1.13
C GLY A 191 0.26 -3.66 2.60
N LEU A 192 -0.87 -4.29 2.89
CA LEU A 192 -1.37 -4.48 4.26
C LEU A 192 -0.53 -5.48 5.07
N SER A 193 0.01 -6.52 4.45
CA SER A 193 0.91 -7.46 5.12
C SER A 193 2.23 -6.81 5.53
N ILE A 194 2.79 -5.94 4.68
CA ILE A 194 3.99 -5.14 5.01
C ILE A 194 3.68 -4.17 6.16
N ILE A 195 2.56 -3.46 6.11
CA ILE A 195 2.12 -2.55 7.18
C ILE A 195 2.00 -3.30 8.50
N SER A 196 1.32 -4.45 8.52
CA SER A 196 1.17 -5.28 9.70
C SER A 196 2.53 -5.69 10.29
N ASN A 197 3.48 -6.09 9.44
CA ASN A 197 4.82 -6.46 9.89
C ASN A 197 5.60 -5.27 10.46
N ILE A 198 5.52 -4.09 9.85
CA ILE A 198 6.17 -2.88 10.35
C ILE A 198 5.58 -2.51 11.71
N VAL A 199 4.25 -2.45 11.83
CA VAL A 199 3.58 -2.10 13.10
C VAL A 199 3.93 -3.10 14.20
N LYS A 200 3.93 -4.40 13.91
CA LYS A 200 4.39 -5.45 14.84
C LYS A 200 5.85 -5.28 15.24
N SER A 201 6.73 -4.89 14.32
CA SER A 201 8.14 -4.66 14.61
C SER A 201 8.38 -3.45 15.53
N PHE A 202 7.44 -2.50 15.58
CA PHE A 202 7.40 -1.43 16.58
C PHE A 202 6.88 -1.88 17.95
N GLY A 203 6.39 -3.11 18.07
CA GLY A 203 5.69 -3.61 19.25
C GLY A 203 4.23 -3.15 19.35
N GLY A 204 3.69 -2.68 18.23
CA GLY A 204 2.31 -2.19 18.11
C GLY A 204 1.34 -3.23 17.54
N SER A 205 0.08 -2.81 17.38
CA SER A 205 -0.98 -3.58 16.72
C SER A 205 -1.69 -2.76 15.65
N ILE A 206 -2.26 -3.45 14.65
CA ILE A 206 -3.15 -2.87 13.66
C ILE A 206 -4.44 -3.66 13.63
N GLU A 207 -5.55 -2.95 13.71
CA GLU A 207 -6.91 -3.48 13.68
C GLU A 207 -7.73 -2.71 12.66
N PHE A 208 -8.90 -3.21 12.28
CA PHE A 208 -9.80 -2.50 11.41
C PHE A 208 -11.26 -2.79 11.73
N GLU A 209 -12.09 -1.80 11.44
CA GLU A 209 -13.54 -1.89 11.43
C GLU A 209 -14.02 -1.51 10.03
N THR A 210 -14.99 -2.23 9.49
CA THR A 210 -15.48 -1.99 8.14
C THR A 210 -16.96 -2.25 8.01
N LYS A 211 -17.62 -1.46 7.17
CA LYS A 211 -19.01 -1.67 6.80
C LYS A 211 -19.17 -1.45 5.30
N MET A 212 -19.80 -2.44 4.62
CA MET A 212 -20.02 -2.39 3.18
C MET A 212 -20.73 -1.10 2.76
N ASN A 213 -20.20 -0.49 1.69
CA ASN A 213 -20.67 0.76 1.08
C ASN A 213 -20.63 2.01 1.98
N ILE A 214 -20.07 1.89 3.19
CA ILE A 214 -19.85 3.01 4.12
C ILE A 214 -18.37 3.36 4.18
N GLY A 215 -17.49 2.36 4.39
CA GLY A 215 -16.05 2.58 4.44
C GLY A 215 -15.33 1.64 5.41
N THR A 216 -14.05 1.94 5.64
CA THR A 216 -13.18 1.18 6.54
C THR A 216 -12.41 2.15 7.42
N THR A 217 -12.22 1.77 8.69
CA THR A 217 -11.34 2.46 9.63
C THR A 217 -10.22 1.52 10.05
N PHE A 218 -8.98 1.86 9.75
CA PHE A 218 -7.81 1.19 10.30
C PHE A 218 -7.35 1.91 11.58
N THR A 219 -7.10 1.14 12.63
CA THR A 219 -6.58 1.63 13.91
C THR A 219 -5.21 1.04 14.15
N ILE A 220 -4.20 1.90 14.28
CA ILE A 220 -2.83 1.53 14.61
C ILE A 220 -2.56 1.96 16.05
N THR A 221 -2.10 1.04 16.89
CA THR A 221 -1.67 1.31 18.25
C THR A 221 -0.17 1.10 18.36
N LEU A 222 0.57 2.12 18.76
CA LEU A 222 2.04 2.13 18.85
C LEU A 222 2.48 2.46 20.27
N PRO A 223 3.47 1.75 20.85
CA PRO A 223 4.04 2.14 22.13
C PRO A 223 4.81 3.46 21.96
N LYS A 224 4.76 4.31 23.01
CA LYS A 224 5.50 5.58 23.04
C LYS A 224 6.97 5.42 23.41
N ASN A 225 7.32 4.33 24.09
CA ASN A 225 8.67 4.03 24.62
C ASN A 225 9.40 3.01 23.75
#